data_e5cf3b998553d7546dacb236a73d94b2
#
_entry.id   e5cf3b998553d7546dacb236a73d94b2
#
_cell.length_a   1.000
_cell.length_b   1.000
_cell.length_c   1.000
_cell.angle_alpha   90.00
_cell.angle_beta   90.00
_cell.angle_gamma   90.00
#
_symmetry.space_group_name_H-M   'P 1'
#
loop_
_entity.id
_entity.type
_entity.pdbx_description
1 polymer ?
#
loop_
_entity_poly.entity_id
_entity_poly.type
_entity_poly.pdbx_seq_one_letter_code
_entity_poly.pdbx_strand_id
1 'polypeptide(L)' 'MCFMVIDVVTDEIVESNFEYKHHAELFIEVHGKDYPNAELIVESA' A
#
# COMPACT_ATOMS: atom_id res chain seq x y z
N MET A 1 -6.32 11.55 9.66
CA MET A 1 -6.26 11.18 8.25
C MET A 1 -5.41 9.93 8.10
N CYS A 2 -5.86 8.97 7.32
CA CYS A 2 -5.17 7.70 7.19
C CYS A 2 -4.77 7.44 5.75
N PHE A 3 -3.82 6.55 5.57
CA PHE A 3 -3.35 6.15 4.26
C PHE A 3 -3.51 4.66 4.09
N MET A 4 -3.58 4.21 2.86
CA MET A 4 -3.69 2.79 2.56
C MET A 4 -2.81 2.44 1.38
N VAL A 5 -2.48 1.16 1.30
CA VAL A 5 -1.75 0.58 0.17
C VAL A 5 -2.76 -0.22 -0.64
N ILE A 6 -2.88 0.11 -1.92
CA ILE A 6 -3.79 -0.61 -2.80
C ILE A 6 -3.01 -1.22 -3.96
N ASP A 7 -3.57 -2.30 -4.48
CA ASP A 7 -3.09 -2.95 -5.69
C ASP A 7 -3.96 -2.47 -6.84
N VAL A 8 -3.40 -1.64 -7.72
CA VAL A 8 -4.16 -1.06 -8.82
C VAL A 8 -4.47 -2.08 -9.92
N VAL A 9 -3.81 -3.23 -9.92
CA VAL A 9 -4.10 -4.28 -10.89
C VAL A 9 -5.44 -4.95 -10.58
N THR A 10 -5.69 -5.23 -9.30
CA THR A 10 -6.92 -5.90 -8.86
C THR A 10 -7.90 -4.96 -8.19
N ASP A 11 -7.46 -3.73 -7.91
CA ASP A 11 -8.25 -2.72 -7.21
C ASP A 11 -8.58 -3.14 -5.77
N GLU A 12 -7.68 -3.88 -5.15
CA GLU A 12 -7.86 -4.37 -3.79
C GLU A 12 -7.03 -3.56 -2.80
N ILE A 13 -7.57 -3.40 -1.60
CA ILE A 13 -6.82 -2.80 -0.50
C ILE A 13 -5.94 -3.88 0.10
N VAL A 14 -4.63 -3.67 0.05
CA VAL A 14 -3.66 -4.63 0.59
C VAL A 14 -3.47 -4.42 2.08
N GLU A 15 -3.34 -3.15 2.49
CA GLU A 15 -3.18 -2.81 3.89
C GLU A 15 -3.70 -1.39 4.09
N SER A 16 -4.18 -1.09 5.29
CA SER A 16 -4.77 0.22 5.56
C SER A 16 -4.44 0.69 6.97
N ASN A 17 -4.98 1.85 7.32
CA ASN A 17 -4.82 2.44 8.65
C ASN A 17 -3.41 2.91 8.97
N PHE A 18 -2.65 3.26 7.94
CA PHE A 18 -1.38 3.94 8.17
C PHE A 18 -1.66 5.40 8.53
N GLU A 19 -1.14 5.81 9.67
CA GLU A 19 -1.32 7.18 10.12
C GLU A 19 -0.48 8.17 9.31
N TYR A 20 0.67 7.72 8.83
CA TYR A 20 1.61 8.55 8.06
C TYR A 20 1.89 7.94 6.71
N LYS A 21 1.98 8.82 5.69
CA LYS A 21 2.24 8.37 4.33
C LYS A 21 3.55 7.59 4.21
N HIS A 22 4.59 8.05 4.90
CA HIS A 22 5.89 7.38 4.81
C HIS A 22 5.87 5.97 5.39
N HIS A 23 4.98 5.68 6.33
CA HIS A 23 4.81 4.32 6.83
C HIS A 23 4.19 3.41 5.77
N ALA A 24 3.23 3.93 5.01
CA ALA A 24 2.65 3.17 3.91
C ALA A 24 3.67 2.91 2.82
N GLU A 25 4.50 3.91 2.53
CA GLU A 25 5.57 3.76 1.54
C GLU A 25 6.61 2.73 2.00
N LEU A 26 6.93 2.72 3.29
CA LEU A 26 7.85 1.76 3.85
C LEU A 26 7.28 0.33 3.75
N PHE A 27 5.97 0.19 3.97
CA PHE A 27 5.32 -1.10 3.81
C PHE A 27 5.55 -1.65 2.39
N ILE A 28 5.40 -0.80 1.37
CA ILE A 28 5.61 -1.21 -0.01
C ILE A 28 7.07 -1.64 -0.21
N GLU A 29 8.00 -0.88 0.35
CA GLU A 29 9.43 -1.18 0.20
C GLU A 29 9.80 -2.52 0.83
N VAL A 30 9.26 -2.80 2.01
CA VAL A 30 9.59 -4.00 2.78
C VAL A 30 8.82 -5.22 2.28
N HIS A 31 7.53 -5.05 2.00
CA HIS A 31 6.63 -6.16 1.71
C HIS A 31 6.23 -6.28 0.24
N GLY A 32 6.63 -5.33 -0.59
CA GLY A 32 6.25 -5.34 -2.00
C GLY A 32 6.70 -6.61 -2.72
N LYS A 33 7.80 -7.18 -2.29
CA LYS A 33 8.33 -8.42 -2.88
C LYS A 33 7.40 -9.61 -2.68
N ASP A 34 6.51 -9.52 -1.69
CA ASP A 34 5.54 -10.60 -1.43
C ASP A 34 4.36 -10.53 -2.41
N TYR A 35 4.30 -9.48 -3.22
CA TYR A 35 3.23 -9.25 -4.19
C TYR A 35 3.83 -9.01 -5.57
N PRO A 36 4.54 -10.01 -6.14
CA PRO A 36 5.35 -9.78 -7.34
C PRO A 36 4.54 -9.41 -8.59
N ASN A 37 3.25 -9.73 -8.62
CA ASN A 37 2.40 -9.42 -9.77
C ASN A 37 1.49 -8.23 -9.50
N ALA A 38 1.67 -7.56 -8.37
CA ALA A 38 0.84 -6.44 -7.99
C ALA A 38 1.54 -5.12 -8.33
N GLU A 39 0.74 -4.07 -8.47
CA GLU A 39 1.27 -2.72 -8.58
C GLU A 39 0.72 -1.95 -7.39
N LEU A 40 1.57 -1.75 -6.39
CA LEU A 40 1.15 -1.15 -5.11
C LEU A 40 1.39 0.34 -5.12
N ILE A 41 0.36 1.08 -4.70
CA ILE A 41 0.46 2.53 -4.53
C ILE A 41 -0.12 2.91 -3.18
N VAL A 42 0.22 4.12 -2.73
CA VAL A 42 -0.32 4.69 -1.50
C VAL A 42 -1.46 5.63 -1.88
N GLU A 43 -2.58 5.50 -1.18
CA GLU A 43 -3.71 6.41 -1.34
C GLU A 43 -4.14 6.92 0.01
N SER A 44 -4.66 8.14 0.04
CA SER A 44 -5.29 8.65 1.25
C SER A 44 -6.70 8.09 1.35
N ALA A 45 -7.04 7.70 2.54
CA ALA A 45 -8.36 7.14 2.80
C ALA A 45 -9.39 8.22 3.07
#